data_09ccb798ca2365f14b0b105cd780d415
#
_entry.id   09ccb798ca2365f14b0b105cd780d415
#
_cell.length_a   1.000
_cell.length_b   1.000
_cell.length_c   1.000
_cell.angle_alpha   90.00
_cell.angle_beta   90.00
_cell.angle_gamma   90.00
#
_symmetry.space_group_name_H-M   'P 1'
#
loop_
_entity.id
_entity.type
_entity.pdbx_description
1 polymer ?
#
loop_
_entity_poly.entity_id
_entity_poly.type
_entity_poly.pdbx_seq_one_letter_code
_entity_poly.pdbx_strand_id
1 'polypeptide(L)'
;MQNKNLHILVTGESGNGRAYVISKKALRNSITGCLIGALVLSLGSALSVRLFSSNYTLKKEVAALRTDIKTNTELATQLAAATSQLEEYQQQISLLRQQQENLVEKSVSRLDERSKIIESVMDSIGVEVIIEEDPKHSGGPFISSGEGSYGEQLLLHTDKYLSILEKTPIGRPLPTKISSRFGRRKDPLNKKSAFHEGLDFKGNTGDKIRATGGGTVKTSTYSRGWGNYIVIDHHNGYKTLFAHLSKRLVKKGENVTRGMVIGHVGNTGRSTGSHLHYEIQLHGKPIDPMKYIKIASLSMKIKN
;
A
#
# COMPACT_ATOMS: atom_id res chain seq x y z
N MET A 1 63.40 17.36 108.92
CA MET A 1 63.94 17.63 107.58
C MET A 1 63.67 16.44 106.70
N GLN A 2 62.65 16.48 105.75
CA GLN A 2 62.33 15.36 104.84
C GLN A 2 63.44 15.20 103.78
N ASN A 3 64.01 14.00 103.78
CA ASN A 3 65.04 13.60 102.85
C ASN A 3 64.56 13.80 101.39
N LYS A 4 64.99 14.80 100.62
CA LYS A 4 64.56 15.24 99.26
C LYS A 4 65.16 14.41 98.14
N ASN A 5 66.05 13.41 98.55
CA ASN A 5 66.71 12.56 97.58
C ASN A 5 66.36 11.08 97.72
N LEU A 6 66.24 10.39 96.55
CA LEU A 6 66.06 8.94 96.48
C LEU A 6 67.45 8.32 96.19
N HIS A 7 67.84 7.36 97.02
CA HIS A 7 69.07 6.61 96.75
C HIS A 7 68.73 5.33 96.07
N ILE A 8 69.22 5.10 94.87
CA ILE A 8 69.00 3.89 94.15
C ILE A 8 70.35 3.12 94.19
N LEU A 9 70.35 1.98 94.87
CA LEU A 9 71.49 1.07 94.88
C LEU A 9 71.29 0.03 93.78
N VAL A 10 72.21 0.02 92.83
CA VAL A 10 72.21 -1.01 91.81
C VAL A 10 73.37 -1.92 92.16
N THR A 11 73.05 -3.11 92.67
CA THR A 11 74.01 -4.17 92.97
C THR A 11 74.05 -5.22 91.87
N GLY A 12 75.19 -5.42 91.25
CA GLY A 12 75.41 -6.51 90.32
C GLY A 12 75.79 -7.78 91.07
N GLU A 13 75.77 -8.98 90.47
CA GLU A 13 76.12 -10.24 91.05
C GLU A 13 77.57 -10.33 91.61
N SER A 14 78.46 -9.42 91.25
CA SER A 14 79.81 -9.36 91.73
C SER A 14 80.02 -8.49 92.97
N GLY A 15 78.94 -8.07 93.64
CA GLY A 15 79.02 -7.35 94.94
C GLY A 15 79.42 -5.85 94.87
N ASN A 16 79.79 -5.28 93.73
CA ASN A 16 80.11 -3.87 93.58
C ASN A 16 78.82 -3.09 93.28
N GLY A 17 78.22 -2.46 94.27
CA GLY A 17 77.06 -1.60 94.20
C GLY A 17 77.42 -0.18 93.79
N ARG A 18 76.74 0.39 92.80
CA ARG A 18 76.83 1.83 92.51
C ARG A 18 75.55 2.46 93.04
N ALA A 19 75.73 3.48 93.93
CA ALA A 19 74.66 4.24 94.43
C ALA A 19 74.45 5.51 93.60
N TYR A 20 73.25 5.68 93.04
CA TYR A 20 72.81 6.82 92.28
C TYR A 20 71.93 7.66 93.17
N VAL A 21 72.22 8.93 93.31
CA VAL A 21 71.36 9.88 94.13
C VAL A 21 70.56 10.71 93.12
N ILE A 22 69.27 10.53 93.11
CA ILE A 22 68.39 11.33 92.28
C ILE A 22 67.46 12.12 93.17
N SER A 23 67.35 13.41 92.90
CA SER A 23 66.36 14.21 93.70
C SER A 23 64.94 13.79 93.30
N LYS A 24 64.04 13.67 94.28
CA LYS A 24 62.61 13.32 94.08
C LYS A 24 61.95 14.26 93.09
N LYS A 25 62.39 15.52 93.01
CA LYS A 25 61.85 16.51 92.05
C LYS A 25 62.30 16.18 90.59
N ALA A 26 63.59 15.78 90.43
CA ALA A 26 64.11 15.42 89.13
C ALA A 26 63.43 14.13 88.59
N LEU A 27 63.30 13.11 89.53
CA LEU A 27 62.58 11.84 89.12
C LEU A 27 61.11 12.13 88.71
N ARG A 28 60.42 12.95 89.53
CA ARG A 28 59.03 13.32 89.21
C ARG A 28 58.92 14.06 87.84
N ASN A 29 59.83 15.01 87.64
CA ASN A 29 59.84 15.77 86.37
C ASN A 29 60.18 14.89 85.17
N SER A 30 61.12 13.91 85.32
CA SER A 30 61.41 12.94 84.29
C SER A 30 60.25 12.02 84.00
N ILE A 31 59.56 11.51 85.03
CA ILE A 31 58.33 10.66 84.84
C ILE A 31 57.24 11.47 84.20
N THR A 32 57.02 12.71 84.64
CA THR A 32 55.98 13.55 84.01
C THR A 32 56.34 13.88 82.56
N GLY A 33 57.63 14.14 82.25
CA GLY A 33 58.08 14.33 80.90
C GLY A 33 57.90 13.10 79.99
N CYS A 34 58.20 11.91 80.53
CA CYS A 34 57.94 10.65 79.81
C CYS A 34 56.45 10.40 79.54
N LEU A 35 55.63 10.70 80.56
CA LEU A 35 54.17 10.54 80.40
C LEU A 35 53.59 11.51 79.37
N ILE A 36 54.01 12.79 79.38
CA ILE A 36 53.64 13.80 78.38
C ILE A 36 54.14 13.38 76.98
N GLY A 37 55.39 12.89 76.88
CA GLY A 37 55.94 12.38 75.66
C GLY A 37 55.12 11.19 75.09
N ALA A 38 54.78 10.23 75.95
CA ALA A 38 53.97 9.09 75.59
C ALA A 38 52.54 9.50 75.13
N LEU A 39 51.94 10.49 75.83
CA LEU A 39 50.66 11.04 75.47
C LEU A 39 50.70 11.74 74.09
N VAL A 40 51.73 12.55 73.82
CA VAL A 40 51.89 13.23 72.52
C VAL A 40 52.10 12.22 71.39
N LEU A 41 52.91 11.19 71.62
CA LEU A 41 53.11 10.10 70.64
C LEU A 41 51.82 9.31 70.38
N SER A 42 51.05 9.02 71.42
CA SER A 42 49.77 8.30 71.25
C SER A 42 48.74 9.14 70.49
N LEU A 43 48.62 10.45 70.82
CA LEU A 43 47.75 11.36 70.06
C LEU A 43 48.23 11.53 68.62
N GLY A 44 49.51 11.65 68.40
CA GLY A 44 50.10 11.77 67.03
C GLY A 44 49.86 10.51 66.21
N SER A 45 50.01 9.34 66.80
CA SER A 45 49.72 8.05 66.13
C SER A 45 48.22 7.92 65.80
N ALA A 46 47.34 8.23 66.74
CA ALA A 46 45.88 8.18 66.53
C ALA A 46 45.45 9.18 65.41
N LEU A 47 46.02 10.38 65.42
CA LEU A 47 45.75 11.36 64.36
C LEU A 47 46.27 10.87 62.97
N SER A 48 47.45 10.30 62.94
CA SER A 48 48.03 9.74 61.73
C SER A 48 47.20 8.61 61.16
N VAL A 49 46.74 7.68 62.00
CA VAL A 49 45.83 6.57 61.60
C VAL A 49 44.52 7.11 61.06
N ARG A 50 43.95 8.11 61.73
CA ARG A 50 42.70 8.76 61.27
C ARG A 50 42.85 9.44 59.95
N LEU A 51 43.93 10.22 59.75
CA LEU A 51 44.24 10.91 58.49
C LEU A 51 44.53 9.91 57.36
N PHE A 52 45.23 8.83 57.65
CA PHE A 52 45.51 7.76 56.67
C PHE A 52 44.22 7.06 56.26
N SER A 53 43.37 6.68 57.22
CA SER A 53 42.07 6.04 56.96
C SER A 53 41.15 7.00 56.12
N SER A 54 41.07 8.28 56.50
CA SER A 54 40.28 9.28 55.76
C SER A 54 40.83 9.46 54.34
N ASN A 55 42.10 9.53 54.18
CA ASN A 55 42.73 9.70 52.85
C ASN A 55 42.52 8.41 51.97
N TYR A 56 42.51 7.23 52.56
CA TYR A 56 42.23 6.01 51.85
C TYR A 56 40.77 5.93 51.38
N THR A 57 39.78 6.28 52.21
CA THR A 57 38.37 6.33 51.83
C THR A 57 38.11 7.41 50.76
N LEU A 58 38.70 8.59 50.91
CA LEU A 58 38.61 9.63 49.89
C LEU A 58 39.16 9.22 48.54
N LYS A 59 40.32 8.56 48.51
CA LYS A 59 40.87 7.98 47.26
C LYS A 59 39.97 6.98 46.60
N LYS A 60 39.31 6.11 47.42
CA LYS A 60 38.36 5.13 46.90
C LYS A 60 37.11 5.78 46.30
N GLU A 61 36.57 6.80 46.98
CA GLU A 61 35.42 7.59 46.49
C GLU A 61 35.77 8.32 45.20
N VAL A 62 36.92 8.97 45.11
CA VAL A 62 37.38 9.64 43.90
C VAL A 62 37.56 8.64 42.76
N ALA A 63 38.03 7.44 43.01
CA ALA A 63 38.15 6.40 41.97
C ALA A 63 36.78 5.94 41.49
N ALA A 64 35.81 5.72 42.39
CA ALA A 64 34.45 5.37 42.05
C ALA A 64 33.76 6.47 41.21
N LEU A 65 33.84 7.73 41.68
CA LEU A 65 33.29 8.89 40.94
C LEU A 65 33.90 9.05 39.54
N ARG A 66 35.21 8.80 39.39
CA ARG A 66 35.85 8.83 38.06
C ARG A 66 35.30 7.76 37.13
N THR A 67 35.00 6.56 37.65
CA THR A 67 34.39 5.47 36.88
C THR A 67 32.97 5.85 36.46
N ASP A 68 32.16 6.39 37.40
CA ASP A 68 30.79 6.82 37.13
C ASP A 68 30.74 7.97 36.11
N ILE A 69 31.67 8.92 36.20
CA ILE A 69 31.79 10.01 35.19
C ILE A 69 32.10 9.41 33.81
N LYS A 70 33.03 8.45 33.74
CA LYS A 70 33.36 7.81 32.46
C LYS A 70 32.19 7.07 31.85
N THR A 71 31.47 6.26 32.64
CA THR A 71 30.26 5.54 32.16
C THR A 71 29.16 6.51 31.73
N ASN A 72 28.93 7.57 32.50
CA ASN A 72 27.93 8.59 32.14
C ASN A 72 28.29 9.37 30.87
N THR A 73 29.59 9.65 30.63
CA THR A 73 30.05 10.28 29.37
C THR A 73 29.88 9.33 28.16
N GLU A 74 30.17 8.03 28.33
CA GLU A 74 29.94 7.04 27.29
C GLU A 74 28.43 6.88 26.98
N LEU A 75 27.57 6.85 28.00
CA LEU A 75 26.14 6.80 27.83
C LEU A 75 25.58 8.06 27.16
N ALA A 76 26.08 9.23 27.53
CA ALA A 76 25.67 10.49 26.90
C ALA A 76 26.04 10.55 25.41
N THR A 77 27.21 10.02 25.01
CA THR A 77 27.57 9.92 23.60
C THR A 77 26.72 8.96 22.82
N GLN A 78 26.37 7.79 23.41
CA GLN A 78 25.46 6.83 22.79
C GLN A 78 24.04 7.43 22.63
N LEU A 79 23.55 8.15 23.64
CA LEU A 79 22.26 8.82 23.59
C LEU A 79 22.22 9.88 22.49
N ALA A 80 23.27 10.70 22.38
CA ALA A 80 23.39 11.71 21.32
C ALA A 80 23.41 11.08 19.93
N ALA A 81 24.10 9.97 19.73
CA ALA A 81 24.09 9.22 18.46
C ALA A 81 22.69 8.64 18.15
N ALA A 82 22.02 8.07 19.15
CA ALA A 82 20.67 7.50 18.98
C ALA A 82 19.64 8.60 18.65
N THR A 83 19.73 9.77 19.30
CA THR A 83 18.84 10.91 18.99
C THR A 83 19.05 11.43 17.58
N SER A 84 20.28 11.53 17.11
CA SER A 84 20.58 11.93 15.73
C SER A 84 20.03 10.94 14.71
N GLN A 85 20.14 9.63 14.96
CA GLN A 85 19.53 8.60 14.11
C GLN A 85 18.00 8.69 14.09
N LEU A 86 17.38 8.96 15.25
CA LEU A 86 15.94 9.13 15.35
C LEU A 86 15.44 10.31 14.51
N GLU A 87 16.13 11.44 14.54
CA GLU A 87 15.82 12.61 13.73
C GLU A 87 15.94 12.30 12.23
N GLU A 88 16.98 11.57 11.82
CA GLU A 88 17.13 11.13 10.43
C GLU A 88 15.98 10.23 9.99
N TYR A 89 15.59 9.22 10.79
CA TYR A 89 14.45 8.38 10.50
C TYR A 89 13.13 9.16 10.43
N GLN A 90 12.92 10.14 11.31
CA GLN A 90 11.73 11.00 11.26
C GLN A 90 11.67 11.81 9.97
N GLN A 91 12.81 12.34 9.49
CA GLN A 91 12.88 13.03 8.20
C GLN A 91 12.59 12.08 7.04
N GLN A 92 13.14 10.87 7.04
CA GLN A 92 12.87 9.87 6.01
C GLN A 92 11.38 9.47 5.98
N ILE A 93 10.77 9.26 7.14
CA ILE A 93 9.34 8.94 7.24
C ILE A 93 8.48 10.09 6.70
N SER A 94 8.80 11.33 7.02
CA SER A 94 8.06 12.49 6.52
C SER A 94 8.14 12.62 4.99
N LEU A 95 9.33 12.39 4.43
CA LEU A 95 9.54 12.40 2.97
C LEU A 95 8.76 11.27 2.27
N LEU A 96 8.82 10.06 2.83
CA LEU A 96 8.08 8.91 2.27
C LEU A 96 6.56 9.12 2.33
N ARG A 97 6.03 9.69 3.41
CA ARG A 97 4.60 10.05 3.52
C ARG A 97 4.20 11.06 2.45
N GLN A 98 4.99 12.11 2.27
CA GLN A 98 4.71 13.11 1.23
C GLN A 98 4.76 12.50 -0.19
N GLN A 99 5.69 11.59 -0.46
CA GLN A 99 5.75 10.87 -1.74
C GLN A 99 4.53 9.97 -1.93
N GLN A 100 4.09 9.27 -0.88
CA GLN A 100 2.91 8.42 -0.90
C GLN A 100 1.63 9.25 -1.16
N GLU A 101 1.45 10.36 -0.46
CA GLU A 101 0.32 11.28 -0.67
C GLU A 101 0.26 11.79 -2.12
N ASN A 102 1.37 12.28 -2.66
CA ASN A 102 1.45 12.72 -4.05
C ASN A 102 1.14 11.60 -5.05
N LEU A 103 1.57 10.36 -4.77
CA LEU A 103 1.29 9.22 -5.65
C LEU A 103 -0.19 8.83 -5.61
N VAL A 104 -0.81 8.84 -4.43
CA VAL A 104 -2.24 8.57 -4.24
C VAL A 104 -3.06 9.64 -4.95
N GLU A 105 -2.81 10.92 -4.72
CA GLU A 105 -3.50 12.03 -5.37
C GLU A 105 -3.43 11.94 -6.90
N LYS A 106 -2.23 11.69 -7.45
CA LYS A 106 -2.04 11.50 -8.90
C LYS A 106 -2.79 10.28 -9.44
N SER A 107 -2.85 9.21 -8.66
CA SER A 107 -3.56 7.99 -9.05
C SER A 107 -5.07 8.19 -9.05
N VAL A 108 -5.60 8.85 -8.01
CA VAL A 108 -7.03 9.21 -7.90
C VAL A 108 -7.43 10.15 -9.04
N SER A 109 -6.64 11.20 -9.32
CA SER A 109 -6.90 12.13 -10.43
C SER A 109 -6.95 11.42 -11.80
N ARG A 110 -6.04 10.46 -12.04
CA ARG A 110 -6.06 9.66 -13.27
C ARG A 110 -7.26 8.72 -13.37
N LEU A 111 -7.70 8.17 -12.25
CA LEU A 111 -8.91 7.33 -12.21
C LEU A 111 -10.16 8.16 -12.48
N ASP A 112 -10.27 9.34 -11.90
CA ASP A 112 -11.37 10.29 -12.13
C ASP A 112 -11.46 10.71 -13.61
N GLU A 113 -10.32 11.06 -14.22
CA GLU A 113 -10.26 11.38 -15.65
C GLU A 113 -10.73 10.21 -16.53
N ARG A 114 -10.27 8.99 -16.20
CA ARG A 114 -10.70 7.78 -16.92
C ARG A 114 -12.18 7.48 -16.72
N SER A 115 -12.71 7.67 -15.51
CA SER A 115 -14.13 7.50 -15.21
C SER A 115 -14.99 8.46 -16.06
N LYS A 116 -14.63 9.72 -16.14
CA LYS A 116 -15.30 10.73 -16.99
C LYS A 116 -15.27 10.39 -18.48
N ILE A 117 -14.15 9.84 -18.97
CA ILE A 117 -14.07 9.36 -20.36
C ILE A 117 -15.03 8.18 -20.57
N ILE A 118 -15.08 7.23 -19.64
CA ILE A 118 -16.00 6.09 -19.72
C ILE A 118 -17.45 6.56 -19.69
N GLU A 119 -17.81 7.48 -18.80
CA GLU A 119 -19.14 8.09 -18.74
C GLU A 119 -19.52 8.75 -20.08
N SER A 120 -18.65 9.57 -20.63
CA SER A 120 -18.88 10.21 -21.94
C SER A 120 -19.09 9.19 -23.06
N VAL A 121 -18.36 8.06 -23.04
CA VAL A 121 -18.57 6.96 -23.98
C VAL A 121 -19.92 6.30 -23.74
N MET A 122 -20.32 6.05 -22.49
CA MET A 122 -21.61 5.45 -22.13
C MET A 122 -22.78 6.32 -22.56
N ASP A 123 -22.73 7.62 -22.29
CA ASP A 123 -23.72 8.60 -22.74
C ASP A 123 -23.87 8.60 -24.28
N SER A 124 -22.76 8.56 -24.99
CA SER A 124 -22.77 8.55 -26.47
C SER A 124 -23.47 7.34 -27.07
N ILE A 125 -23.54 6.22 -26.34
CA ILE A 125 -24.29 5.00 -26.75
C ILE A 125 -25.67 4.91 -26.11
N GLY A 126 -26.04 5.88 -25.24
CA GLY A 126 -27.34 5.90 -24.58
C GLY A 126 -27.47 4.83 -23.50
N VAL A 127 -26.37 4.45 -22.85
CA VAL A 127 -26.36 3.55 -21.69
C VAL A 127 -26.44 4.44 -20.45
N GLU A 128 -27.63 4.58 -19.90
CA GLU A 128 -27.81 5.17 -18.56
C GLU A 128 -27.25 4.20 -17.51
N VAL A 129 -26.18 4.62 -16.84
CA VAL A 129 -25.67 3.90 -15.68
C VAL A 129 -26.41 4.43 -14.46
N ILE A 130 -27.42 3.72 -14.01
CA ILE A 130 -28.05 4.00 -12.73
C ILE A 130 -27.04 3.53 -11.65
N ILE A 131 -26.32 4.48 -11.10
CA ILE A 131 -25.54 4.27 -9.89
C ILE A 131 -26.57 4.35 -8.76
N GLU A 132 -26.96 3.22 -8.19
CA GLU A 132 -27.68 3.23 -6.92
C GLU A 132 -26.70 3.80 -5.87
N GLU A 133 -26.85 5.10 -5.60
CA GLU A 133 -26.20 5.71 -4.43
C GLU A 133 -26.75 4.99 -3.20
N ASP A 134 -25.86 4.50 -2.34
CA ASP A 134 -26.24 3.93 -1.05
C ASP A 134 -27.05 5.01 -0.29
N PRO A 135 -28.33 4.76 0.06
CA PRO A 135 -29.19 5.75 0.72
C PRO A 135 -28.61 6.27 2.05
N LYS A 136 -27.60 5.63 2.61
CA LYS A 136 -26.89 6.06 3.81
C LYS A 136 -25.88 7.19 3.56
N HIS A 137 -25.63 7.57 2.30
CA HIS A 137 -24.68 8.62 1.91
C HIS A 137 -25.32 9.78 1.13
N SER A 138 -26.64 10.00 1.27
CA SER A 138 -27.33 11.15 0.68
C SER A 138 -27.11 12.41 1.53
N GLY A 139 -26.04 13.17 1.24
CA GLY A 139 -25.84 14.47 1.89
C GLY A 139 -24.46 15.05 1.66
N GLY A 140 -24.30 15.81 0.56
CA GLY A 140 -23.16 16.70 0.31
C GLY A 140 -21.79 16.04 0.18
N PRO A 141 -20.76 16.76 -0.29
CA PRO A 141 -19.40 16.20 -0.31
C PRO A 141 -18.95 15.97 1.13
N PHE A 142 -19.12 14.76 1.61
CA PHE A 142 -18.62 14.34 2.90
C PHE A 142 -17.10 14.16 2.75
N ILE A 143 -16.37 15.17 3.20
CA ILE A 143 -14.93 15.03 3.48
C ILE A 143 -14.86 14.23 4.77
N SER A 144 -15.01 12.90 4.66
CA SER A 144 -14.60 12.04 5.76
C SER A 144 -13.08 12.10 5.79
N SER A 145 -12.55 12.27 6.98
CA SER A 145 -11.12 12.31 7.30
C SER A 145 -10.44 10.94 7.11
N GLY A 146 -10.56 10.38 5.89
CA GLY A 146 -9.96 9.13 5.49
C GLY A 146 -9.89 9.07 3.96
N GLU A 147 -8.72 9.29 3.40
CA GLU A 147 -8.43 9.23 1.95
C GLU A 147 -8.83 7.90 1.29
N GLY A 148 -9.20 6.85 2.07
CA GLY A 148 -9.68 5.57 1.58
C GLY A 148 -11.07 5.61 0.95
N SER A 149 -12.00 6.44 1.42
CA SER A 149 -13.41 6.35 1.00
C SER A 149 -13.67 6.84 -0.42
N TYR A 150 -13.04 7.93 -0.87
CA TYR A 150 -13.22 8.44 -2.24
C TYR A 150 -12.54 7.55 -3.29
N GLY A 151 -11.33 7.08 -3.00
CA GLY A 151 -10.61 6.16 -3.86
C GLY A 151 -11.32 4.81 -4.01
N GLU A 152 -11.90 4.28 -2.94
CA GLU A 152 -12.69 3.03 -2.97
C GLU A 152 -13.98 3.19 -3.77
N GLN A 153 -14.70 4.29 -3.60
CA GLN A 153 -15.90 4.59 -4.39
C GLN A 153 -15.56 4.71 -5.88
N LEU A 154 -14.48 5.41 -6.21
CA LEU A 154 -14.04 5.57 -7.60
C LEU A 154 -13.62 4.23 -8.23
N LEU A 155 -13.00 3.34 -7.47
CA LEU A 155 -12.68 1.98 -7.91
C LEU A 155 -13.96 1.17 -8.16
N LEU A 156 -14.92 1.18 -7.24
CA LEU A 156 -16.20 0.49 -7.41
C LEU A 156 -16.97 1.00 -8.64
N HIS A 157 -16.99 2.32 -8.87
CA HIS A 157 -17.60 2.91 -10.07
C HIS A 157 -16.87 2.45 -11.34
N THR A 158 -15.54 2.49 -11.32
CA THR A 158 -14.72 2.07 -12.46
C THR A 158 -14.94 0.60 -12.79
N ASP A 159 -14.98 -0.29 -11.80
CA ASP A 159 -15.25 -1.72 -11.98
C ASP A 159 -16.65 -1.97 -12.52
N LYS A 160 -17.66 -1.23 -12.02
CA LYS A 160 -19.04 -1.29 -12.54
C LYS A 160 -19.10 -0.86 -14.01
N TYR A 161 -18.46 0.25 -14.37
CA TYR A 161 -18.36 0.72 -15.75
C TYR A 161 -17.64 -0.28 -16.65
N LEU A 162 -16.53 -0.85 -16.21
CA LEU A 162 -15.81 -1.87 -16.97
C LEU A 162 -16.66 -3.12 -17.20
N SER A 163 -17.40 -3.58 -16.19
CA SER A 163 -18.33 -4.71 -16.32
C SER A 163 -19.44 -4.44 -17.32
N ILE A 164 -20.01 -3.23 -17.34
CA ILE A 164 -21.04 -2.84 -18.30
C ILE A 164 -20.43 -2.75 -19.71
N LEU A 165 -19.27 -2.12 -19.85
CA LEU A 165 -18.57 -2.01 -21.13
C LEU A 165 -18.18 -3.37 -21.70
N GLU A 166 -17.76 -4.31 -20.87
CA GLU A 166 -17.40 -5.67 -21.30
C GLU A 166 -18.59 -6.39 -21.94
N LYS A 167 -19.78 -6.21 -21.40
CA LYS A 167 -21.04 -6.79 -21.89
C LYS A 167 -21.67 -5.99 -23.05
N THR A 168 -21.40 -4.68 -23.17
CA THR A 168 -21.97 -3.85 -24.23
C THR A 168 -21.37 -4.23 -25.60
N PRO A 169 -22.18 -4.39 -26.67
CA PRO A 169 -21.70 -4.86 -27.97
C PRO A 169 -20.95 -3.77 -28.75
N ILE A 170 -19.70 -3.52 -28.39
CA ILE A 170 -18.84 -2.47 -28.98
C ILE A 170 -17.87 -3.09 -29.97
N GLY A 171 -17.70 -2.45 -31.13
CA GLY A 171 -16.72 -2.84 -32.15
C GLY A 171 -17.33 -3.62 -33.31
N ARG A 172 -16.44 -4.18 -34.14
CA ARG A 172 -16.83 -4.87 -35.37
C ARG A 172 -16.78 -6.38 -35.19
N PRO A 173 -17.86 -7.09 -35.56
CA PRO A 173 -17.85 -8.56 -35.53
C PRO A 173 -16.94 -9.17 -36.62
N LEU A 174 -16.70 -8.40 -37.70
CA LEU A 174 -15.89 -8.76 -38.83
C LEU A 174 -15.10 -7.52 -39.30
N PRO A 175 -13.74 -7.57 -39.49
CA PRO A 175 -12.92 -6.40 -39.82
C PRO A 175 -12.95 -6.08 -41.35
N THR A 176 -14.15 -6.05 -41.93
CA THR A 176 -14.36 -5.85 -43.37
C THR A 176 -15.26 -4.65 -43.68
N LYS A 177 -15.46 -4.34 -44.98
CA LYS A 177 -16.34 -3.23 -45.36
C LYS A 177 -17.81 -3.60 -45.18
N ILE A 178 -18.59 -2.58 -44.76
CA ILE A 178 -20.05 -2.69 -44.69
C ILE A 178 -20.63 -2.59 -46.10
N SER A 179 -21.47 -3.56 -46.47
CA SER A 179 -22.15 -3.62 -47.76
C SER A 179 -23.57 -3.02 -47.71
N SER A 180 -24.24 -3.11 -46.55
CA SER A 180 -25.56 -2.51 -46.39
C SER A 180 -25.72 -1.96 -44.97
N ARG A 181 -26.41 -0.82 -44.84
CA ARG A 181 -26.63 -0.11 -43.60
C ARG A 181 -28.02 -0.39 -43.03
N PHE A 182 -28.15 -0.12 -41.73
CA PHE A 182 -29.40 -0.12 -41.00
C PHE A 182 -30.38 0.92 -41.56
N GLY A 183 -31.68 0.60 -41.58
CA GLY A 183 -32.73 1.51 -41.95
C GLY A 183 -33.52 1.12 -43.19
N ARG A 184 -34.34 2.04 -43.70
CA ARG A 184 -35.19 1.81 -44.86
C ARG A 184 -34.40 1.61 -46.14
N ARG A 185 -34.68 0.57 -46.91
CA ARG A 185 -34.07 0.25 -48.22
C ARG A 185 -35.02 -0.53 -49.09
N LYS A 186 -34.66 -0.66 -50.39
CA LYS A 186 -35.32 -1.65 -51.27
C LYS A 186 -34.76 -3.04 -50.93
N ASP A 187 -35.62 -4.00 -50.75
CA ASP A 187 -35.24 -5.42 -50.57
C ASP A 187 -34.47 -5.90 -51.83
N PRO A 188 -33.27 -6.46 -51.66
CA PRO A 188 -32.43 -6.85 -52.79
C PRO A 188 -33.04 -8.00 -53.62
N LEU A 189 -33.91 -8.83 -53.06
CA LEU A 189 -34.53 -10.01 -53.69
C LEU A 189 -35.83 -9.65 -54.42
N ASN A 190 -36.77 -8.98 -53.75
CA ASN A 190 -38.12 -8.72 -54.28
C ASN A 190 -38.36 -7.27 -54.69
N LYS A 191 -37.37 -6.37 -54.48
CA LYS A 191 -37.35 -4.92 -54.81
C LYS A 191 -38.42 -4.09 -54.07
N LYS A 192 -39.18 -4.66 -53.12
CA LYS A 192 -40.15 -3.95 -52.30
C LYS A 192 -39.47 -3.09 -51.18
N SER A 193 -40.21 -2.12 -50.68
CA SER A 193 -39.75 -1.36 -49.52
C SER A 193 -39.58 -2.29 -48.31
N ALA A 194 -38.45 -2.25 -47.66
CA ALA A 194 -38.11 -3.02 -46.49
C ALA A 194 -37.30 -2.20 -45.48
N PHE A 195 -37.31 -2.65 -44.24
CA PHE A 195 -36.47 -2.09 -43.18
C PHE A 195 -35.39 -3.12 -42.86
N HIS A 196 -34.13 -2.68 -42.88
CA HIS A 196 -32.97 -3.50 -42.55
C HIS A 196 -32.61 -3.26 -41.09
N GLU A 197 -32.81 -4.29 -40.26
CA GLU A 197 -32.68 -4.22 -38.80
C GLU A 197 -31.21 -4.34 -38.31
N GLY A 198 -30.25 -4.38 -39.25
CA GLY A 198 -28.82 -4.56 -38.93
C GLY A 198 -27.88 -3.92 -39.93
N LEU A 199 -26.65 -4.40 -39.91
CA LEU A 199 -25.59 -4.10 -40.86
C LEU A 199 -25.16 -5.39 -41.58
N ASP A 200 -24.93 -5.29 -42.88
CA ASP A 200 -24.32 -6.37 -43.62
C ASP A 200 -22.81 -6.08 -43.84
N PHE A 201 -21.97 -7.02 -43.43
CA PHE A 201 -20.54 -6.97 -43.62
C PHE A 201 -20.12 -7.87 -44.83
N LYS A 202 -19.37 -7.34 -45.78
CA LYS A 202 -18.74 -8.17 -46.82
C LYS A 202 -17.84 -9.19 -46.17
N GLY A 203 -17.92 -10.44 -46.61
CA GLY A 203 -17.06 -11.50 -46.10
C GLY A 203 -17.07 -12.71 -47.02
N ASN A 204 -15.97 -13.45 -47.00
CA ASN A 204 -15.89 -14.72 -47.67
C ASN A 204 -16.38 -15.84 -46.77
N THR A 205 -17.00 -16.87 -47.39
CA THR A 205 -17.37 -18.05 -46.64
C THR A 205 -16.17 -18.63 -45.91
N GLY A 206 -16.28 -18.79 -44.58
CA GLY A 206 -15.22 -19.25 -43.70
C GLY A 206 -14.52 -18.15 -42.90
N ASP A 207 -14.74 -16.87 -43.17
CA ASP A 207 -14.17 -15.77 -42.40
C ASP A 207 -14.67 -15.85 -40.95
N LYS A 208 -13.77 -15.58 -40.00
CA LYS A 208 -14.04 -15.71 -38.57
C LYS A 208 -14.90 -14.55 -38.04
N ILE A 209 -16.07 -14.87 -37.46
CA ILE A 209 -16.97 -13.92 -36.82
C ILE A 209 -16.67 -13.92 -35.33
N ARG A 210 -16.56 -12.71 -34.74
CA ARG A 210 -16.26 -12.52 -33.33
C ARG A 210 -17.42 -11.89 -32.59
N ALA A 211 -17.63 -12.31 -31.33
CA ALA A 211 -18.57 -11.67 -30.43
C ALA A 211 -18.12 -10.21 -30.15
N THR A 212 -19.07 -9.27 -30.18
CA THR A 212 -18.81 -7.84 -29.97
C THR A 212 -18.93 -7.42 -28.51
N GLY A 213 -19.50 -8.26 -27.64
CA GLY A 213 -19.62 -8.12 -26.21
C GLY A 213 -19.62 -9.48 -25.52
N GLY A 214 -19.35 -9.49 -24.21
CA GLY A 214 -19.51 -10.68 -23.37
C GLY A 214 -20.99 -10.99 -23.12
N GLY A 215 -21.35 -12.25 -22.91
CA GLY A 215 -22.73 -12.66 -22.65
C GLY A 215 -22.94 -14.16 -22.75
N THR A 216 -24.21 -14.58 -22.75
CA THR A 216 -24.60 -15.98 -22.87
C THR A 216 -25.31 -16.21 -24.20
N VAL A 217 -24.99 -17.27 -24.89
CA VAL A 217 -25.63 -17.66 -26.16
C VAL A 217 -27.09 -18.04 -25.87
N LYS A 218 -28.01 -17.19 -26.26
CA LYS A 218 -29.47 -17.43 -26.12
C LYS A 218 -29.99 -18.41 -27.16
N THR A 219 -29.46 -18.31 -28.39
CA THR A 219 -29.88 -19.14 -29.51
C THR A 219 -28.68 -19.46 -30.42
N SER A 220 -28.58 -20.71 -30.86
CA SER A 220 -27.63 -21.16 -31.88
C SER A 220 -28.33 -22.25 -32.71
N THR A 221 -28.98 -21.84 -33.80
CA THR A 221 -29.86 -22.74 -34.60
C THR A 221 -29.93 -22.30 -36.07
N TYR A 222 -30.77 -22.93 -36.84
CA TYR A 222 -31.08 -22.60 -38.24
C TYR A 222 -32.52 -22.14 -38.40
N SER A 223 -32.77 -21.14 -39.24
CA SER A 223 -34.09 -20.77 -39.73
C SER A 223 -34.05 -20.47 -41.23
N ARG A 224 -35.23 -20.54 -41.92
CA ARG A 224 -35.30 -20.23 -43.36
C ARG A 224 -34.89 -18.80 -43.71
N GLY A 225 -35.16 -17.84 -42.80
CA GLY A 225 -34.79 -16.42 -43.00
C GLY A 225 -33.33 -16.14 -42.71
N TRP A 226 -32.88 -16.43 -41.51
CA TRP A 226 -31.53 -16.11 -41.02
C TRP A 226 -30.46 -17.13 -41.41
N GLY A 227 -30.85 -18.32 -41.95
CA GLY A 227 -29.92 -19.42 -42.12
C GLY A 227 -29.41 -19.95 -40.79
N ASN A 228 -28.16 -20.33 -40.72
CA ASN A 228 -27.48 -20.53 -39.44
C ASN A 228 -27.27 -19.19 -38.76
N TYR A 229 -27.74 -19.10 -37.51
CA TYR A 229 -27.64 -17.85 -36.77
C TYR A 229 -27.37 -18.09 -35.28
N ILE A 230 -26.79 -17.08 -34.66
CA ILE A 230 -26.47 -17.05 -33.23
C ILE A 230 -27.06 -15.76 -32.64
N VAL A 231 -27.70 -15.85 -31.48
CA VAL A 231 -28.12 -14.72 -30.66
C VAL A 231 -27.41 -14.80 -29.34
N ILE A 232 -26.72 -13.71 -28.95
CA ILE A 232 -26.08 -13.56 -27.64
C ILE A 232 -26.89 -12.58 -26.82
N ASP A 233 -27.20 -12.93 -25.57
CA ASP A 233 -27.80 -12.07 -24.54
C ASP A 233 -26.68 -11.52 -23.66
N HIS A 234 -26.55 -10.21 -23.58
CA HIS A 234 -25.50 -9.52 -22.85
C HIS A 234 -25.91 -9.14 -21.42
N HIS A 235 -27.11 -9.53 -20.97
CA HIS A 235 -27.68 -9.33 -19.62
C HIS A 235 -27.87 -7.86 -19.17
N ASN A 236 -27.61 -6.89 -20.03
CA ASN A 236 -27.79 -5.46 -19.79
C ASN A 236 -28.82 -4.82 -20.74
N GLY A 237 -29.83 -5.60 -21.17
CA GLY A 237 -30.83 -5.20 -22.15
C GLY A 237 -30.39 -5.35 -23.60
N TYR A 238 -29.11 -5.55 -23.87
CA TYR A 238 -28.58 -5.76 -25.21
C TYR A 238 -28.64 -7.22 -25.62
N LYS A 239 -28.95 -7.44 -26.91
CA LYS A 239 -28.77 -8.69 -27.64
C LYS A 239 -28.09 -8.42 -28.96
N THR A 240 -27.27 -9.35 -29.41
CA THR A 240 -26.70 -9.33 -30.74
C THR A 240 -27.11 -10.56 -31.53
N LEU A 241 -27.40 -10.37 -32.83
CA LEU A 241 -27.74 -11.43 -33.77
C LEU A 241 -26.68 -11.47 -34.86
N PHE A 242 -26.19 -12.68 -35.19
CA PHE A 242 -25.24 -12.97 -36.24
C PHE A 242 -25.87 -14.00 -37.16
N ALA A 243 -26.13 -13.68 -38.44
CA ALA A 243 -26.85 -14.53 -39.36
C ALA A 243 -26.08 -14.84 -40.66
N HIS A 244 -26.64 -15.74 -41.45
CA HIS A 244 -26.13 -16.29 -42.72
C HIS A 244 -24.81 -17.06 -42.58
N LEU A 245 -24.58 -17.65 -41.37
CA LEU A 245 -23.30 -18.34 -41.08
C LEU A 245 -23.20 -19.65 -41.85
N SER A 246 -21.96 -19.99 -42.25
CA SER A 246 -21.66 -21.34 -42.74
C SER A 246 -21.51 -22.34 -41.61
N LYS A 247 -20.95 -21.90 -40.47
CA LYS A 247 -20.74 -22.73 -39.28
C LYS A 247 -20.95 -21.94 -38.00
N ARG A 248 -21.63 -22.52 -37.04
CA ARG A 248 -21.78 -22.05 -35.65
C ARG A 248 -20.78 -22.82 -34.80
N LEU A 249 -19.98 -22.12 -33.99
CA LEU A 249 -18.96 -22.71 -33.14
C LEU A 249 -19.36 -22.75 -31.66
N VAL A 250 -20.48 -22.11 -31.32
CA VAL A 250 -20.98 -22.02 -29.95
C VAL A 250 -22.40 -22.58 -29.88
N LYS A 251 -22.80 -23.09 -28.70
CA LYS A 251 -24.10 -23.71 -28.41
C LYS A 251 -24.90 -22.82 -27.49
N LYS A 252 -26.24 -23.02 -27.49
CA LYS A 252 -27.16 -22.37 -26.51
C LYS A 252 -26.72 -22.67 -25.09
N GLY A 253 -26.68 -21.62 -24.23
CA GLY A 253 -26.26 -21.66 -22.85
C GLY A 253 -24.74 -21.44 -22.64
N GLU A 254 -23.95 -21.42 -23.69
CA GLU A 254 -22.51 -21.21 -23.62
C GLU A 254 -22.19 -19.72 -23.34
N ASN A 255 -21.25 -19.45 -22.43
CA ASN A 255 -20.76 -18.11 -22.15
C ASN A 255 -19.68 -17.72 -23.16
N VAL A 256 -19.78 -16.50 -23.68
CA VAL A 256 -18.82 -15.93 -24.64
C VAL A 256 -18.26 -14.62 -24.10
N THR A 257 -16.99 -14.35 -24.43
CA THR A 257 -16.33 -13.08 -24.15
C THR A 257 -16.19 -12.26 -25.43
N ARG A 258 -16.04 -10.94 -25.30
CA ARG A 258 -15.75 -10.07 -26.44
C ARG A 258 -14.51 -10.55 -27.20
N GLY A 259 -14.61 -10.60 -28.52
CA GLY A 259 -13.51 -11.05 -29.38
C GLY A 259 -13.42 -12.56 -29.59
N MET A 260 -14.16 -13.37 -28.81
CA MET A 260 -14.25 -14.82 -29.00
C MET A 260 -14.81 -15.15 -30.39
N VAL A 261 -14.21 -16.11 -31.10
CA VAL A 261 -14.71 -16.59 -32.39
C VAL A 261 -15.93 -17.46 -32.15
N ILE A 262 -17.11 -17.04 -32.67
CA ILE A 262 -18.40 -17.70 -32.44
C ILE A 262 -18.93 -18.44 -33.66
N GLY A 263 -18.41 -18.15 -34.86
CA GLY A 263 -18.86 -18.77 -36.10
C GLY A 263 -18.06 -18.32 -37.30
N HIS A 264 -18.49 -18.76 -38.46
CA HIS A 264 -17.89 -18.42 -39.73
C HIS A 264 -18.93 -17.84 -40.71
N VAL A 265 -18.51 -16.81 -41.46
CA VAL A 265 -19.32 -16.22 -42.54
C VAL A 265 -19.76 -17.30 -43.53
N GLY A 266 -20.98 -17.16 -44.03
CA GLY A 266 -21.54 -18.04 -45.03
C GLY A 266 -22.54 -17.35 -45.95
N ASN A 267 -23.42 -18.16 -46.57
CA ASN A 267 -24.47 -17.72 -47.46
C ASN A 267 -25.72 -18.60 -47.25
N THR A 268 -26.08 -18.88 -45.99
CA THR A 268 -27.22 -19.74 -45.65
C THR A 268 -28.47 -18.89 -45.38
N GLY A 269 -29.65 -19.54 -45.59
CA GLY A 269 -30.94 -18.84 -45.41
C GLY A 269 -31.28 -17.91 -46.59
N ARG A 270 -31.97 -16.79 -46.28
CA ARG A 270 -32.38 -15.79 -47.30
C ARG A 270 -31.25 -14.77 -47.50
N SER A 271 -30.28 -15.11 -48.32
CA SER A 271 -29.10 -14.33 -48.61
C SER A 271 -28.83 -14.24 -50.13
N THR A 272 -28.30 -13.13 -50.59
CA THR A 272 -27.92 -12.92 -52.03
C THR A 272 -26.47 -13.25 -52.34
N GLY A 273 -25.66 -13.57 -51.34
CA GLY A 273 -24.23 -13.86 -51.48
C GLY A 273 -23.56 -13.91 -50.11
N SER A 274 -22.28 -14.32 -50.08
CA SER A 274 -21.54 -14.49 -48.83
C SER A 274 -21.36 -13.16 -48.11
N HIS A 275 -21.93 -13.06 -46.91
CA HIS A 275 -21.84 -11.90 -46.02
C HIS A 275 -22.23 -12.28 -44.58
N LEU A 276 -21.93 -11.40 -43.60
CA LEU A 276 -22.45 -11.45 -42.26
C LEU A 276 -23.55 -10.41 -42.11
N HIS A 277 -24.76 -10.83 -41.76
CA HIS A 277 -25.79 -9.94 -41.24
C HIS A 277 -25.65 -9.84 -39.70
N TYR A 278 -25.57 -8.60 -39.19
CA TYR A 278 -25.32 -8.31 -37.78
C TYR A 278 -26.32 -7.30 -37.24
N GLU A 279 -27.02 -7.66 -36.13
CA GLU A 279 -27.94 -6.76 -35.44
C GLU A 279 -27.48 -6.50 -34.01
N ILE A 280 -27.82 -5.31 -33.54
CA ILE A 280 -27.88 -4.98 -32.11
C ILE A 280 -29.32 -4.67 -31.75
N GLN A 281 -29.81 -5.28 -30.70
CA GLN A 281 -31.15 -5.01 -30.13
C GLN A 281 -30.96 -4.48 -28.70
N LEU A 282 -31.70 -3.42 -28.35
CA LEU A 282 -31.79 -2.90 -26.99
C LEU A 282 -33.24 -3.00 -26.52
N HIS A 283 -33.46 -3.68 -25.40
CA HIS A 283 -34.79 -3.99 -24.87
C HIS A 283 -35.75 -4.59 -25.93
N GLY A 284 -35.19 -5.49 -26.77
CA GLY A 284 -35.93 -6.17 -27.82
C GLY A 284 -36.21 -5.34 -29.10
N LYS A 285 -35.76 -4.12 -29.18
CA LYS A 285 -35.88 -3.25 -30.37
C LYS A 285 -34.56 -3.18 -31.13
N PRO A 286 -34.57 -3.39 -32.45
CA PRO A 286 -33.37 -3.19 -33.28
C PRO A 286 -32.90 -1.73 -33.24
N ILE A 287 -31.58 -1.53 -33.09
CA ILE A 287 -30.94 -0.21 -33.09
C ILE A 287 -29.78 -0.19 -34.07
N ASP A 288 -29.38 1.00 -34.56
CA ASP A 288 -28.30 1.14 -35.53
C ASP A 288 -26.95 0.72 -34.95
N PRO A 289 -26.34 -0.41 -35.40
CA PRO A 289 -25.06 -0.87 -34.89
C PRO A 289 -23.89 0.06 -35.24
N MET A 290 -24.05 1.00 -36.17
CA MET A 290 -22.98 1.91 -36.60
C MET A 290 -22.50 2.79 -35.46
N LYS A 291 -23.37 3.19 -34.52
CA LYS A 291 -22.99 3.95 -33.32
C LYS A 291 -21.94 3.21 -32.51
N TYR A 292 -22.15 1.92 -32.23
CA TYR A 292 -21.29 1.05 -31.43
C TYR A 292 -19.96 0.71 -32.11
N ILE A 293 -19.95 0.68 -33.45
CA ILE A 293 -18.73 0.46 -34.24
C ILE A 293 -17.83 1.70 -34.22
N LYS A 294 -18.39 2.89 -34.35
CA LYS A 294 -17.64 4.16 -34.35
C LYS A 294 -16.92 4.41 -33.02
N ILE A 295 -17.56 4.11 -31.91
CA ILE A 295 -16.99 4.28 -30.57
C ILE A 295 -15.73 3.44 -30.38
N ALA A 296 -15.72 2.21 -30.85
CA ALA A 296 -14.50 1.38 -30.83
C ALA A 296 -13.30 2.03 -31.56
N SER A 297 -13.59 2.85 -32.58
CA SER A 297 -12.53 3.55 -33.30
C SER A 297 -12.02 4.80 -32.58
N LEU A 298 -12.82 5.41 -31.71
CA LEU A 298 -12.42 6.53 -30.87
C LEU A 298 -11.53 6.06 -29.70
N SER A 299 -11.87 4.96 -29.06
CA SER A 299 -11.07 4.39 -27.96
C SER A 299 -9.66 3.94 -28.40
N MET A 300 -9.49 3.55 -29.66
CA MET A 300 -8.15 3.23 -30.20
C MET A 300 -7.29 4.48 -30.46
N LYS A 301 -7.90 5.65 -30.73
CA LYS A 301 -7.15 6.91 -30.91
C LYS A 301 -6.65 7.54 -29.62
N ILE A 302 -7.23 7.19 -28.49
CA ILE A 302 -6.82 7.68 -27.13
C ILE A 302 -5.63 6.87 -26.60
N LYS A 303 -5.33 5.71 -27.21
CA LYS A 303 -4.25 4.81 -26.78
C LYS A 303 -2.89 5.08 -27.47
N ASN A 304 -2.85 5.98 -28.43
CA ASN A 304 -1.66 6.47 -29.12
C ASN A 304 -1.41 7.94 -28.78
#